data_2bf4f0afdc4f98f5d2ea03c19dea17a0
#
_entry.id   2bf4f0afdc4f98f5d2ea03c19dea17a0
#
_cell.length_a   1.000
_cell.length_b   1.000
_cell.length_c   1.000
_cell.angle_alpha   90.00
_cell.angle_beta   90.00
_cell.angle_gamma   90.00
#
_symmetry.space_group_name_H-M   'P 1'
#
loop_
_entity.id
_entity.type
_entity.pdbx_description
1 polymer ?
#
loop_
_entity_poly.entity_id
_entity_poly.type
_entity_poly.pdbx_seq_one_letter_code
_entity_poly.pdbx_strand_id
1 'polypeptide(L)'
;GRPLLNALIETANSRGITAKYIQKIVDDISTGSAIENALNNAMAYSPSDKLRRILFHINNALQLGIDVTKPLESVLAEITKEEELEIKKYGQKLNSLVIFYMLAAVIVPSLGMAIFIVISSFINFPIGFKGLLVFVFFIVVLQFIFITMFRSIRPTVNL
;
A
#
# COMPACT_ATOMS: atom_id res chain seq x y z
N GLY A 1 19.31 -30.46 4.07
CA GLY A 1 19.70 -29.70 2.85
C GLY A 1 18.89 -30.07 1.61
N ARG A 2 18.59 -31.35 1.35
CA ARG A 2 17.84 -31.80 0.15
C ARG A 2 16.41 -31.21 0.05
N PRO A 3 15.61 -31.12 1.12
CA PRO A 3 14.26 -30.57 1.02
C PRO A 3 14.26 -29.09 0.61
N LEU A 4 15.19 -28.29 1.13
CA LEU A 4 15.30 -26.87 0.82
C LEU A 4 15.73 -26.64 -0.63
N LEU A 5 16.71 -27.41 -1.13
CA LEU A 5 17.13 -27.30 -2.52
C LEU A 5 16.00 -27.65 -3.50
N ASN A 6 15.23 -28.69 -3.23
CA ASN A 6 14.07 -29.05 -4.03
C ASN A 6 13.01 -27.93 -4.05
N ALA A 7 12.73 -27.32 -2.89
CA ALA A 7 11.81 -26.18 -2.79
C ALA A 7 12.31 -24.96 -3.57
N LEU A 8 13.61 -24.69 -3.55
CA LEU A 8 14.20 -23.61 -4.35
C LEU A 8 14.08 -23.90 -5.85
N ILE A 9 14.35 -25.13 -6.31
CA ILE A 9 14.19 -25.53 -7.71
C ILE A 9 12.74 -25.41 -8.17
N GLU A 10 11.78 -25.86 -7.35
CA GLU A 10 10.35 -25.75 -7.66
C GLU A 10 9.91 -24.29 -7.76
N THR A 11 10.38 -23.44 -6.84
CA THR A 11 10.10 -22.01 -6.86
C THR A 11 10.74 -21.31 -8.05
N ALA A 12 11.96 -21.71 -8.45
CA ALA A 12 12.65 -21.19 -9.62
C ALA A 12 11.89 -21.49 -10.93
N ASN A 13 11.20 -22.64 -10.99
CA ASN A 13 10.37 -23.02 -12.13
C ASN A 13 9.00 -22.34 -12.16
N SER A 14 8.63 -21.58 -11.14
CA SER A 14 7.39 -20.82 -11.09
C SER A 14 7.45 -19.59 -12.03
N ARG A 15 6.26 -18.98 -12.29
CA ARG A 15 6.20 -17.76 -13.11
C ARG A 15 6.26 -16.53 -12.20
N GLY A 16 7.21 -15.61 -12.46
CA GLY A 16 7.27 -14.34 -11.74
C GLY A 16 8.68 -13.74 -11.69
N ILE A 17 8.75 -12.49 -11.26
CA ILE A 17 10.03 -11.77 -11.09
C ILE A 17 10.89 -12.46 -10.03
N THR A 18 10.28 -12.89 -8.94
CA THR A 18 10.95 -13.57 -7.82
C THR A 18 11.58 -14.90 -8.28
N ALA A 19 10.92 -15.64 -9.19
CA ALA A 19 11.44 -16.89 -9.73
C ALA A 19 12.82 -16.70 -10.40
N LYS A 20 13.04 -15.59 -11.11
CA LYS A 20 14.33 -15.27 -11.73
C LYS A 20 15.47 -15.10 -10.72
N TYR A 21 15.16 -14.54 -9.53
CA TYR A 21 16.15 -14.41 -8.46
C TYR A 21 16.44 -15.75 -7.81
N ILE A 22 15.42 -16.57 -7.58
CA ILE A 22 15.60 -17.92 -7.05
C ILE A 22 16.33 -18.82 -8.05
N GLN A 23 16.07 -18.68 -9.35
CA GLN A 23 16.80 -19.40 -10.40
C GLN A 23 18.31 -19.13 -10.30
N LYS A 24 18.71 -17.89 -10.07
CA LYS A 24 20.11 -17.51 -9.93
C LYS A 24 20.78 -18.20 -8.73
N ILE A 25 20.04 -18.36 -7.61
CA ILE A 25 20.53 -19.11 -6.45
C ILE A 25 20.74 -20.58 -6.81
N VAL A 26 19.79 -21.18 -7.54
CA VAL A 26 19.87 -22.58 -7.99
C VAL A 26 21.05 -22.78 -8.96
N ASP A 27 21.26 -21.84 -9.86
CA ASP A 27 22.37 -21.86 -10.81
C ASP A 27 23.73 -21.77 -10.06
N ASP A 28 23.87 -20.88 -9.10
CA ASP A 28 25.08 -20.74 -8.27
C ASP A 28 25.38 -22.05 -7.49
N ILE A 29 24.35 -22.70 -6.95
CA ILE A 29 24.50 -23.99 -6.26
C ILE A 29 24.88 -25.08 -7.25
N SER A 30 24.29 -25.11 -8.44
CA SER A 30 24.57 -26.12 -9.47
C SER A 30 25.99 -26.02 -10.03
N THR A 31 26.59 -24.83 -9.98
CA THR A 31 28.01 -24.59 -10.34
C THR A 31 28.99 -24.95 -9.21
N GLY A 32 28.49 -25.45 -8.07
CA GLY A 32 29.33 -25.97 -6.98
C GLY A 32 29.50 -25.00 -5.82
N SER A 33 28.81 -23.85 -5.80
CA SER A 33 28.83 -22.94 -4.65
C SER A 33 28.12 -23.56 -3.44
N ALA A 34 28.63 -23.34 -2.24
CA ALA A 34 27.91 -23.69 -1.03
C ALA A 34 26.58 -22.92 -0.94
N ILE A 35 25.54 -23.57 -0.46
CA ILE A 35 24.18 -23.00 -0.42
C ILE A 35 24.14 -21.69 0.40
N GLU A 36 24.93 -21.60 1.48
CA GLU A 36 25.05 -20.40 2.31
C GLU A 36 25.65 -19.21 1.53
N ASN A 37 26.64 -19.48 0.68
CA ASN A 37 27.26 -18.45 -0.15
C ASN A 37 26.33 -17.98 -1.26
N ALA A 38 25.61 -18.90 -1.91
CA ALA A 38 24.61 -18.59 -2.93
C ALA A 38 23.48 -17.71 -2.35
N LEU A 39 23.00 -18.03 -1.13
CA LEU A 39 22.00 -17.24 -0.43
C LEU A 39 22.52 -15.84 -0.04
N ASN A 40 23.76 -15.74 0.45
CA ASN A 40 24.38 -14.45 0.79
C ASN A 40 24.54 -13.56 -0.44
N ASN A 41 24.99 -14.11 -1.55
CA ASN A 41 25.07 -13.40 -2.82
C ASN A 41 23.69 -12.88 -3.27
N ALA A 42 22.68 -13.75 -3.19
CA ALA A 42 21.31 -13.39 -3.56
C ALA A 42 20.73 -12.27 -2.70
N MET A 43 21.04 -12.22 -1.40
CA MET A 43 20.64 -11.12 -0.51
C MET A 43 21.23 -9.78 -0.98
N ALA A 44 22.48 -9.75 -1.45
CA ALA A 44 23.13 -8.54 -1.92
C ALA A 44 22.46 -7.96 -3.18
N TYR A 45 21.93 -8.81 -4.06
CA TYR A 45 21.25 -8.41 -5.32
C TYR A 45 19.74 -8.31 -5.22
N SER A 46 19.15 -8.64 -4.07
CA SER A 46 17.69 -8.64 -3.91
C SER A 46 17.11 -7.23 -3.92
N PRO A 47 16.19 -6.89 -4.85
CA PRO A 47 15.53 -5.59 -4.87
C PRO A 47 14.42 -5.47 -3.83
N SER A 48 13.99 -6.59 -3.24
CA SER A 48 12.90 -6.67 -2.27
C SER A 48 13.43 -6.90 -0.86
N ASP A 49 13.12 -5.98 0.05
CA ASP A 49 13.47 -6.14 1.47
C ASP A 49 12.78 -7.37 2.09
N LYS A 50 11.57 -7.69 1.66
CA LYS A 50 10.85 -8.89 2.10
C LYS A 50 11.59 -10.16 1.69
N LEU A 51 12.04 -10.26 0.42
CA LEU A 51 12.81 -11.40 -0.06
C LEU A 51 14.16 -11.49 0.67
N ARG A 52 14.85 -10.38 0.87
CA ARG A 52 16.12 -10.34 1.62
C ARG A 52 15.95 -10.87 3.04
N ARG A 53 14.88 -10.49 3.72
CA ARG A 53 14.55 -10.95 5.08
C ARG A 53 14.32 -12.47 5.11
N ILE A 54 13.57 -13.00 4.15
CA ILE A 54 13.34 -14.45 4.00
C ILE A 54 14.66 -15.19 3.80
N LEU A 55 15.49 -14.76 2.85
CA LEU A 55 16.79 -15.38 2.56
C LEU A 55 17.72 -15.34 3.78
N PHE A 56 17.73 -14.23 4.52
CA PHE A 56 18.51 -14.09 5.75
C PHE A 56 18.13 -15.12 6.81
N HIS A 57 16.83 -15.32 7.04
CA HIS A 57 16.38 -16.29 8.04
C HIS A 57 16.65 -17.73 7.61
N ILE A 58 16.54 -18.04 6.32
CA ILE A 58 16.92 -19.34 5.76
C ILE A 58 18.43 -19.58 5.97
N ASN A 59 19.27 -18.60 5.62
CA ASN A 59 20.70 -18.72 5.75
C ASN A 59 21.15 -18.89 7.21
N ASN A 60 20.58 -18.14 8.13
CA ASN A 60 20.86 -18.30 9.56
C ASN A 60 20.45 -19.68 10.08
N ALA A 61 19.30 -20.18 9.68
CA ALA A 61 18.84 -21.50 10.08
C ALA A 61 19.79 -22.61 9.59
N LEU A 62 20.30 -22.49 8.35
CA LEU A 62 21.28 -23.41 7.80
C LEU A 62 22.60 -23.36 8.55
N GLN A 63 23.12 -22.16 8.84
CA GLN A 63 24.37 -21.99 9.61
C GLN A 63 24.28 -22.56 11.02
N LEU A 64 23.11 -22.47 11.65
CA LEU A 64 22.84 -23.02 12.98
C LEU A 64 22.49 -24.51 12.93
N GLY A 65 22.30 -25.11 11.75
CA GLY A 65 21.91 -26.50 11.61
C GLY A 65 20.49 -26.82 12.10
N ILE A 66 19.63 -25.80 12.22
CA ILE A 66 18.25 -25.95 12.68
C ILE A 66 17.29 -26.08 11.48
N ASP A 67 16.08 -26.58 11.75
CA ASP A 67 15.04 -26.68 10.73
C ASP A 67 14.60 -25.27 10.29
N VAL A 68 14.64 -25.03 8.96
CA VAL A 68 14.28 -23.74 8.34
C VAL A 68 12.78 -23.46 8.37
N THR A 69 11.95 -24.46 8.59
CA THR A 69 10.47 -24.37 8.52
C THR A 69 9.93 -23.36 9.53
N LYS A 70 10.31 -23.47 10.79
CA LYS A 70 9.83 -22.58 11.86
C LYS A 70 10.24 -21.11 11.67
N PRO A 71 11.52 -20.79 11.40
CA PRO A 71 11.93 -19.42 11.09
C PRO A 71 11.20 -18.86 9.87
N LEU A 72 10.99 -19.67 8.83
CA LEU A 72 10.30 -19.25 7.62
C LEU A 72 8.81 -18.94 7.88
N GLU A 73 8.11 -19.80 8.62
CA GLU A 73 6.72 -19.56 9.03
C GLU A 73 6.59 -18.26 9.84
N SER A 74 7.52 -18.01 10.76
CA SER A 74 7.53 -16.78 11.57
C SER A 74 7.68 -15.54 10.72
N VAL A 75 8.61 -15.55 9.75
CA VAL A 75 8.83 -14.41 8.84
C VAL A 75 7.65 -14.19 7.91
N LEU A 76 7.05 -15.27 7.39
CA LEU A 76 5.85 -15.15 6.56
C LEU A 76 4.68 -14.57 7.34
N ALA A 77 4.48 -14.98 8.59
CA ALA A 77 3.45 -14.42 9.47
C ALA A 77 3.70 -12.93 9.75
N GLU A 78 4.97 -12.53 9.96
CA GLU A 78 5.36 -11.12 10.14
C GLU A 78 5.07 -10.29 8.89
N ILE A 79 5.49 -10.76 7.71
CA ILE A 79 5.24 -10.08 6.44
C ILE A 79 3.74 -9.92 6.17
N THR A 80 2.95 -10.98 6.41
CA THR A 80 1.50 -10.94 6.24
C THR A 80 0.86 -9.93 7.18
N LYS A 81 1.33 -9.85 8.43
CA LYS A 81 0.85 -8.88 9.40
C LYS A 81 1.23 -7.44 9.02
N GLU A 82 2.43 -7.22 8.47
CA GLU A 82 2.84 -5.92 7.94
C GLU A 82 1.90 -5.48 6.80
N GLU A 83 1.59 -6.36 5.85
CA GLU A 83 0.66 -6.08 4.75
C GLU A 83 -0.76 -5.77 5.27
N GLU A 84 -1.25 -6.53 6.24
CA GLU A 84 -2.55 -6.26 6.87
C GLU A 84 -2.59 -4.89 7.55
N LEU A 85 -1.51 -4.50 8.24
CA LEU A 85 -1.38 -3.20 8.87
C LEU A 85 -1.30 -2.06 7.86
N GLU A 86 -0.63 -2.25 6.73
CA GLU A 86 -0.60 -1.28 5.63
C GLU A 86 -2.00 -1.06 5.05
N ILE A 87 -2.76 -2.14 4.81
CA ILE A 87 -4.15 -2.07 4.34
C ILE A 87 -5.04 -1.35 5.37
N LYS A 88 -4.90 -1.65 6.66
CA LYS A 88 -5.65 -0.98 7.73
C LYS A 88 -5.33 0.51 7.82
N LYS A 89 -4.05 0.89 7.75
CA LYS A 89 -3.62 2.29 7.71
C LYS A 89 -4.21 3.04 6.52
N TYR A 90 -4.22 2.40 5.36
CA TYR A 90 -4.83 2.96 4.17
C TYR A 90 -6.34 3.14 4.34
N GLY A 91 -7.04 2.15 4.87
CA GLY A 91 -8.48 2.25 5.18
C GLY A 91 -8.81 3.37 6.17
N GLN A 92 -8.01 3.55 7.21
CA GLN A 92 -8.15 4.64 8.17
C GLN A 92 -7.94 6.02 7.52
N LYS A 93 -6.94 6.14 6.65
CA LYS A 93 -6.67 7.38 5.91
C LYS A 93 -7.83 7.73 4.99
N LEU A 94 -8.39 6.74 4.29
CA LEU A 94 -9.57 6.93 3.44
C LEU A 94 -10.79 7.35 4.27
N ASN A 95 -11.04 6.68 5.40
CA ASN A 95 -12.17 7.01 6.27
C ASN A 95 -12.09 8.45 6.79
N SER A 96 -10.92 8.88 7.25
CA SER A 96 -10.68 10.26 7.69
C SER A 96 -10.96 11.27 6.57
N LEU A 97 -10.59 10.94 5.35
CA LEU A 97 -10.78 11.78 4.17
C LEU A 97 -12.26 11.88 3.77
N VAL A 98 -13.01 10.77 3.88
CA VAL A 98 -14.46 10.74 3.64
C VAL A 98 -15.20 11.62 4.65
N ILE A 99 -14.83 11.55 5.95
CA ILE A 99 -15.41 12.39 6.99
C ILE A 99 -15.14 13.88 6.70
N PHE A 100 -13.92 14.22 6.32
CA PHE A 100 -13.55 15.58 5.95
C PHE A 100 -14.31 16.08 4.72
N TYR A 101 -14.51 15.22 3.73
CA TYR A 101 -15.34 15.52 2.58
C TYR A 101 -16.80 15.77 2.96
N MET A 102 -17.39 14.93 3.81
CA MET A 102 -18.78 15.12 4.26
C MET A 102 -18.94 16.47 4.98
N LEU A 103 -18.01 16.83 5.86
CA LEU A 103 -18.03 18.12 6.54
C LEU A 103 -17.91 19.29 5.57
N ALA A 104 -16.91 19.26 4.71
CA ALA A 104 -16.58 20.41 3.86
C ALA A 104 -17.48 20.54 2.62
N ALA A 105 -17.88 19.44 2.00
CA ALA A 105 -18.62 19.47 0.72
C ALA A 105 -20.13 19.35 0.89
N VAL A 106 -20.63 18.91 2.04
CA VAL A 106 -22.05 18.70 2.28
C VAL A 106 -22.56 19.62 3.40
N ILE A 107 -21.96 19.55 4.60
CA ILE A 107 -22.46 20.27 5.78
C ILE A 107 -22.21 21.76 5.66
N VAL A 108 -20.99 22.17 5.27
CA VAL A 108 -20.65 23.60 5.16
C VAL A 108 -21.51 24.34 4.12
N PRO A 109 -21.69 23.84 2.88
CA PRO A 109 -22.56 24.49 1.91
C PRO A 109 -24.05 24.52 2.33
N SER A 110 -24.54 23.43 2.92
CA SER A 110 -25.92 23.32 3.38
C SER A 110 -26.23 24.31 4.51
N LEU A 111 -25.36 24.36 5.52
CA LEU A 111 -25.50 25.31 6.64
C LEU A 111 -25.30 26.76 6.18
N GLY A 112 -24.31 26.97 5.27
CA GLY A 112 -24.03 28.26 4.67
C GLY A 112 -25.24 28.82 3.91
N MET A 113 -25.94 27.98 3.15
CA MET A 113 -27.14 28.36 2.43
C MET A 113 -28.29 28.72 3.40
N ALA A 114 -28.47 27.92 4.44
CA ALA A 114 -29.50 28.20 5.47
C ALA A 114 -29.24 29.53 6.16
N ILE A 115 -28.00 29.78 6.59
CA ILE A 115 -27.61 31.05 7.24
C ILE A 115 -27.76 32.22 6.29
N PHE A 116 -27.35 32.02 5.00
CA PHE A 116 -27.47 33.08 3.99
C PHE A 116 -28.94 33.48 3.74
N ILE A 117 -29.85 32.52 3.68
CA ILE A 117 -31.31 32.81 3.54
C ILE A 117 -31.83 33.57 4.74
N VAL A 118 -31.46 33.15 5.97
CA VAL A 118 -31.90 33.82 7.21
C VAL A 118 -31.41 35.27 7.26
N ILE A 119 -30.11 35.48 7.04
CA ILE A 119 -29.52 36.84 7.06
C ILE A 119 -30.17 37.70 5.98
N SER A 120 -30.37 37.18 4.79
CA SER A 120 -31.00 37.89 3.68
C SER A 120 -32.43 38.33 4.01
N SER A 121 -33.19 37.54 4.76
CA SER A 121 -34.52 37.86 5.23
C SER A 121 -34.56 39.04 6.23
N PHE A 122 -33.50 39.17 7.06
CA PHE A 122 -33.42 40.24 8.06
C PHE A 122 -32.94 41.57 7.47
N ILE A 123 -32.07 41.59 6.48
CA ILE A 123 -31.41 42.79 5.95
C ILE A 123 -32.13 43.35 4.71
N ASN A 124 -33.24 42.75 4.25
CA ASN A 124 -33.94 43.13 3.01
C ASN A 124 -32.98 43.21 1.78
N PHE A 125 -31.95 42.42 1.80
CA PHE A 125 -30.98 42.39 0.72
C PHE A 125 -31.61 41.65 -0.48
N PRO A 126 -31.79 42.31 -1.65
CA PRO A 126 -32.38 41.66 -2.79
C PRO A 126 -31.43 40.57 -3.30
N ILE A 127 -31.58 39.35 -2.82
CA ILE A 127 -30.90 38.23 -3.40
C ILE A 127 -31.54 37.95 -4.76
N GLY A 128 -31.12 38.71 -5.76
CA GLY A 128 -31.51 38.44 -7.11
C GLY A 128 -30.94 37.08 -7.55
N PHE A 129 -31.54 36.50 -8.54
CA PHE A 129 -31.09 35.27 -9.21
C PHE A 129 -29.57 35.21 -9.42
N LYS A 130 -28.92 36.38 -9.63
CA LYS A 130 -27.46 36.52 -9.79
C LYS A 130 -26.66 36.11 -8.55
N GLY A 131 -27.09 36.46 -7.35
CA GLY A 131 -26.40 36.10 -6.11
C GLY A 131 -26.47 34.59 -5.82
N LEU A 132 -27.62 33.97 -6.08
CA LEU A 132 -27.81 32.54 -5.99
C LEU A 132 -26.90 31.78 -6.99
N LEU A 133 -26.75 32.31 -8.22
CA LEU A 133 -25.91 31.74 -9.25
C LEU A 133 -24.42 31.77 -8.86
N VAL A 134 -23.96 32.86 -8.25
CA VAL A 134 -22.57 32.97 -7.74
C VAL A 134 -22.32 31.96 -6.63
N PHE A 135 -23.27 31.79 -5.71
CA PHE A 135 -23.15 30.84 -4.62
C PHE A 135 -23.08 29.38 -5.12
N VAL A 136 -23.96 29.01 -6.05
CA VAL A 136 -23.95 27.69 -6.68
C VAL A 136 -22.62 27.45 -7.44
N PHE A 137 -22.13 28.44 -8.16
CA PHE A 137 -20.84 28.36 -8.84
C PHE A 137 -19.70 28.10 -7.86
N PHE A 138 -19.69 28.76 -6.71
CA PHE A 138 -18.69 28.54 -5.67
C PHE A 138 -18.73 27.12 -5.11
N ILE A 139 -19.93 26.57 -4.88
CA ILE A 139 -20.09 25.19 -4.44
C ILE A 139 -19.55 24.19 -5.47
N VAL A 140 -19.85 24.42 -6.77
CA VAL A 140 -19.37 23.57 -7.86
C VAL A 140 -17.84 23.59 -7.93
N VAL A 141 -17.20 24.73 -7.83
CA VAL A 141 -15.74 24.85 -7.82
C VAL A 141 -15.15 24.11 -6.63
N LEU A 142 -15.74 24.25 -5.45
CA LEU A 142 -15.29 23.57 -4.23
C LEU A 142 -15.41 22.04 -4.37
N GLN A 143 -16.50 21.53 -4.93
CA GLN A 143 -16.66 20.11 -5.24
C GLN A 143 -15.63 19.60 -6.25
N PHE A 144 -15.31 20.40 -7.26
CA PHE A 144 -14.30 20.03 -8.26
C PHE A 144 -12.90 19.90 -7.65
N ILE A 145 -12.54 20.79 -6.73
CA ILE A 145 -11.27 20.72 -5.98
C ILE A 145 -11.21 19.41 -5.16
N PHE A 146 -12.31 19.05 -4.48
CA PHE A 146 -12.38 17.81 -3.71
C PHE A 146 -12.24 16.56 -4.59
N ILE A 147 -12.92 16.52 -5.75
CA ILE A 147 -12.81 15.39 -6.70
C ILE A 147 -11.37 15.23 -7.18
N THR A 148 -10.68 16.33 -7.46
CA THR A 148 -9.28 16.30 -7.90
C THR A 148 -8.36 15.79 -6.79
N MET A 149 -8.60 16.22 -5.55
CA MET A 149 -7.85 15.78 -4.39
C MET A 149 -8.04 14.26 -4.13
N PHE A 150 -9.27 13.74 -4.28
CA PHE A 150 -9.55 12.31 -4.19
C PHE A 150 -8.84 11.48 -5.26
N ARG A 151 -8.74 12.00 -6.49
CA ARG A 151 -7.98 11.35 -7.56
C ARG A 151 -6.49 11.26 -7.26
N SER A 152 -5.93 12.28 -6.61
CA SER A 152 -4.50 12.33 -6.27
C SER A 152 -4.09 11.37 -5.13
N ILE A 153 -5.04 10.92 -4.31
CA ILE A 153 -4.76 10.06 -3.13
C ILE A 153 -4.86 8.56 -3.48
N ARG A 154 -5.25 8.20 -4.69
CA ARG A 154 -5.22 6.79 -5.09
C ARG A 154 -3.78 6.28 -5.04
N PRO A 155 -3.46 5.27 -4.20
CA PRO A 155 -2.16 4.64 -4.25
C PRO A 155 -2.03 4.00 -5.63
N THR A 156 -0.91 4.25 -6.29
CA THR A 156 -0.46 3.41 -7.39
C THR A 156 -0.14 2.04 -6.79
N VAL A 157 -1.15 1.17 -6.72
CA VAL A 157 -0.91 -0.24 -6.45
C VAL A 157 -0.21 -0.75 -7.70
N ASN A 158 1.11 -0.75 -7.68
CA ASN A 158 1.90 -1.51 -8.62
C ASN A 158 1.70 -3.00 -8.29
N LEU A 159 0.72 -3.62 -8.96
CA LEU A 159 0.59 -5.06 -9.09
C LEU A 159 1.73 -5.63 -9.93
#